data_43f45b1e2a3d008a0d30792a52b1c388
#
_entry.id   43f45b1e2a3d008a0d30792a52b1c388
#
_cell.length_a   1.000
_cell.length_b   1.000
_cell.length_c   1.000
_cell.angle_alpha   90.00
_cell.angle_beta   90.00
_cell.angle_gamma   90.00
#
_symmetry.space_group_name_H-M   'P 1'
#
loop_
_entity.id
_entity.type
_entity.pdbx_description
1 polymer ?
#
loop_
_entity_poly.entity_id
_entity_poly.type
_entity_poly.pdbx_seq_one_letter_code
_entity_poly.pdbx_strand_id
1 'polypeptide(L)'
;MKLSYLPSEFQKALPILEKIKAAGFEAYFVGGSVRDALLNRPIHDVDIASSSYPEETKQIFERTVDIGIEHGTVLVLENGGEYEVTTFRTEDVYVGYRRPSSVSFVRSLEEDLKRRDFTVNAFALNENAEVIDKFNGLADLDNRVLRAVGKAEERFNEDALRIMRGLRFAASLDFDIEEKTFEAMTSHAFLLEKISIERSFIEFDKLLLAPHWKKGVKALLATKAYQYLPDFQETAEEWQSFVADYAEDFRFTSSEQAWAATLLALKHDNPRSFLKKWKTSVNFQKTVQSLIEIFRFRMEREVTKQDVYHYGKDLLKEAETLRQAQRLDVDYERIAELDGQLLIHDKHEIVVNGGKLMKELGFKPGPDLGRTLRAIENAIVDGELANDEESIMAFVQAMKQV
;
A
#
# COMPACT_ATOMS: atom_id res chain seq x y z
N MET A 1 -4.01 -30.61 -12.79
CA MET A 1 -5.32 -29.90 -12.96
C MET A 1 -5.26 -29.09 -14.23
N LYS A 2 -6.36 -28.92 -14.96
CA LYS A 2 -6.43 -28.08 -16.15
C LYS A 2 -7.56 -27.06 -15.96
N LEU A 3 -7.29 -25.78 -16.23
CA LEU A 3 -8.31 -24.74 -16.22
C LEU A 3 -9.28 -24.99 -17.39
N SER A 4 -10.56 -24.70 -17.19
CA SER A 4 -11.58 -24.84 -18.22
C SER A 4 -11.38 -23.87 -19.40
N TYR A 5 -10.76 -22.74 -19.14
CA TYR A 5 -10.37 -21.72 -20.12
C TYR A 5 -9.12 -20.98 -19.62
N LEU A 6 -8.37 -20.40 -20.53
CA LEU A 6 -7.25 -19.53 -20.22
C LEU A 6 -7.79 -18.09 -20.05
N PRO A 7 -7.66 -17.43 -18.88
CA PRO A 7 -8.05 -16.03 -18.69
C PRO A 7 -7.45 -15.07 -19.73
N SER A 8 -8.15 -13.97 -20.01
CA SER A 8 -7.77 -13.00 -21.06
C SER A 8 -6.38 -12.41 -20.88
N GLU A 9 -5.95 -12.23 -19.64
CA GLU A 9 -4.63 -11.71 -19.27
C GLU A 9 -3.52 -12.66 -19.72
N PHE A 10 -3.72 -13.96 -19.49
CA PHE A 10 -2.78 -14.99 -19.97
C PHE A 10 -2.87 -15.16 -21.49
N GLN A 11 -4.04 -15.04 -22.11
CA GLN A 11 -4.16 -15.10 -23.56
C GLN A 11 -3.35 -14.00 -24.26
N LYS A 12 -3.33 -12.79 -23.70
CA LYS A 12 -2.52 -11.66 -24.20
C LYS A 12 -1.02 -11.93 -24.08
N ALA A 13 -0.59 -12.62 -23.02
CA ALA A 13 0.80 -12.95 -22.75
C ALA A 13 1.24 -14.28 -23.42
N LEU A 14 0.31 -15.07 -23.96
CA LEU A 14 0.60 -16.36 -24.57
C LEU A 14 1.67 -16.32 -25.67
N PRO A 15 1.68 -15.31 -26.59
CA PRO A 15 2.74 -15.22 -27.60
C PRO A 15 4.17 -15.15 -27.03
N ILE A 16 4.33 -14.68 -25.81
CA ILE A 16 5.65 -14.63 -25.13
C ILE A 16 6.10 -16.06 -24.82
N LEU A 17 5.21 -16.89 -24.24
CA LEU A 17 5.53 -18.29 -23.96
C LEU A 17 5.86 -19.05 -25.25
N GLU A 18 5.05 -18.86 -26.30
CA GLU A 18 5.21 -19.54 -27.56
C GLU A 18 6.55 -19.21 -28.24
N LYS A 19 6.96 -17.93 -28.24
CA LYS A 19 8.27 -17.50 -28.80
C LYS A 19 9.44 -18.10 -28.01
N ILE A 20 9.36 -18.10 -26.67
CA ILE A 20 10.41 -18.70 -25.84
C ILE A 20 10.51 -20.20 -26.10
N LYS A 21 9.39 -20.90 -26.19
CA LYS A 21 9.34 -22.35 -26.48
C LYS A 21 9.82 -22.68 -27.89
N ALA A 22 9.47 -21.86 -28.88
CA ALA A 22 9.97 -22.01 -30.24
C ALA A 22 11.49 -21.84 -30.33
N ALA A 23 12.10 -21.08 -29.43
CA ALA A 23 13.54 -20.94 -29.29
C ALA A 23 14.20 -22.11 -28.52
N GLY A 24 13.43 -23.10 -28.07
CA GLY A 24 13.92 -24.30 -27.39
C GLY A 24 14.02 -24.22 -25.88
N PHE A 25 13.39 -23.22 -25.26
CA PHE A 25 13.36 -23.03 -23.82
C PHE A 25 12.00 -23.35 -23.22
N GLU A 26 11.97 -23.63 -21.93
CA GLU A 26 10.72 -23.74 -21.17
C GLU A 26 10.22 -22.33 -20.74
N ALA A 27 8.89 -22.14 -20.75
CA ALA A 27 8.26 -20.93 -20.24
C ALA A 27 6.88 -21.26 -19.66
N TYR A 28 6.55 -20.58 -18.56
CA TYR A 28 5.29 -20.75 -17.81
C TYR A 28 4.83 -19.44 -17.22
N PHE A 29 3.51 -19.26 -17.10
CA PHE A 29 2.95 -18.28 -16.19
C PHE A 29 3.11 -18.77 -14.77
N VAL A 30 3.45 -17.90 -13.83
CA VAL A 30 3.81 -18.31 -12.46
C VAL A 30 3.25 -17.37 -11.38
N GLY A 31 3.30 -17.84 -10.15
CA GLY A 31 3.10 -17.01 -8.96
C GLY A 31 1.66 -16.60 -8.68
N GLY A 32 1.50 -15.36 -8.25
CA GLY A 32 0.22 -14.83 -7.78
C GLY A 32 -0.88 -14.82 -8.83
N SER A 33 -0.54 -14.57 -10.09
CA SER A 33 -1.50 -14.57 -11.20
C SER A 33 -2.17 -15.94 -11.40
N VAL A 34 -1.41 -17.03 -11.28
CA VAL A 34 -1.94 -18.39 -11.40
C VAL A 34 -2.85 -18.71 -10.21
N ARG A 35 -2.46 -18.36 -8.99
CA ARG A 35 -3.32 -18.51 -7.81
C ARG A 35 -4.62 -17.72 -7.97
N ASP A 36 -4.54 -16.48 -8.41
CA ASP A 36 -5.72 -15.62 -8.53
C ASP A 36 -6.67 -16.12 -9.63
N ALA A 37 -6.14 -16.67 -10.74
CA ALA A 37 -6.92 -17.38 -11.72
C ALA A 37 -7.65 -18.60 -11.14
N LEU A 38 -6.97 -19.41 -10.31
CA LEU A 38 -7.57 -20.57 -9.65
C LEU A 38 -8.67 -20.19 -8.64
N LEU A 39 -8.54 -19.02 -8.02
CA LEU A 39 -9.51 -18.47 -7.08
C LEU A 39 -10.61 -17.63 -7.76
N ASN A 40 -10.62 -17.53 -9.10
CA ASN A 40 -11.50 -16.64 -9.86
C ASN A 40 -11.44 -15.17 -9.37
N ARG A 41 -10.25 -14.70 -9.02
CA ARG A 41 -9.97 -13.32 -8.64
C ARG A 41 -9.42 -12.54 -9.83
N PRO A 42 -9.53 -11.21 -9.84
CA PRO A 42 -8.91 -10.37 -10.85
C PRO A 42 -7.39 -10.62 -10.91
N ILE A 43 -6.87 -10.76 -12.13
CA ILE A 43 -5.45 -10.90 -12.42
C ILE A 43 -4.93 -9.50 -12.77
N HIS A 44 -3.93 -9.02 -12.03
CA HIS A 44 -3.35 -7.69 -12.26
C HIS A 44 -2.11 -7.78 -13.13
N ASP A 45 -1.11 -8.54 -12.69
CA ASP A 45 0.18 -8.70 -13.36
C ASP A 45 0.40 -10.17 -13.72
N VAL A 46 0.91 -10.42 -14.92
CA VAL A 46 1.23 -11.76 -15.40
C VAL A 46 2.73 -11.95 -15.40
N ASP A 47 3.22 -12.69 -14.40
CA ASP A 47 4.64 -13.06 -14.31
C ASP A 47 4.92 -14.28 -15.18
N ILE A 48 6.01 -14.25 -15.95
CA ILE A 48 6.50 -15.37 -16.75
C ILE A 48 7.84 -15.82 -16.19
N ALA A 49 7.97 -17.12 -15.95
CA ALA A 49 9.24 -17.74 -15.63
C ALA A 49 9.74 -18.62 -16.79
N SER A 50 11.02 -18.57 -17.08
CA SER A 50 11.61 -19.27 -18.23
C SER A 50 12.93 -19.95 -17.89
N SER A 51 13.23 -21.02 -18.62
CA SER A 51 14.56 -21.62 -18.59
C SER A 51 15.60 -20.84 -19.41
N SER A 52 15.20 -19.84 -20.24
CA SER A 52 16.13 -18.97 -20.95
C SER A 52 16.84 -18.03 -19.97
N TYR A 53 18.15 -17.85 -20.12
CA TYR A 53 18.92 -16.87 -19.39
C TYR A 53 18.60 -15.46 -19.91
N PRO A 54 18.87 -14.39 -19.14
CA PRO A 54 18.51 -13.03 -19.54
C PRO A 54 18.99 -12.66 -20.95
N GLU A 55 20.23 -13.00 -21.29
CA GLU A 55 20.80 -12.72 -22.62
C GLU A 55 20.14 -13.55 -23.74
N GLU A 56 19.71 -14.79 -23.45
CA GLU A 56 18.96 -15.61 -24.40
C GLU A 56 17.56 -15.03 -24.61
N THR A 57 16.89 -14.57 -23.53
CA THR A 57 15.60 -13.89 -23.62
C THR A 57 15.69 -12.61 -24.47
N LYS A 58 16.74 -11.81 -24.30
CA LYS A 58 17.00 -10.62 -25.11
C LYS A 58 17.26 -10.93 -26.60
N GLN A 59 17.77 -12.12 -26.92
CA GLN A 59 17.93 -12.55 -28.31
C GLN A 59 16.64 -13.03 -28.97
N ILE A 60 15.66 -13.50 -28.18
CA ILE A 60 14.37 -13.97 -28.69
C ILE A 60 13.46 -12.79 -29.07
N PHE A 61 13.53 -11.67 -28.34
CA PHE A 61 12.63 -10.53 -28.48
C PHE A 61 13.36 -9.29 -28.99
N GLU A 62 12.73 -8.58 -29.94
CA GLU A 62 13.31 -7.38 -30.55
C GLU A 62 13.39 -6.20 -29.57
N ARG A 63 12.45 -6.09 -28.64
CA ARG A 63 12.34 -4.97 -27.71
C ARG A 63 12.30 -5.47 -26.27
N THR A 64 13.39 -5.20 -25.54
CA THR A 64 13.53 -5.57 -24.14
C THR A 64 14.11 -4.41 -23.32
N VAL A 65 13.82 -4.39 -22.02
CA VAL A 65 14.39 -3.44 -21.05
C VAL A 65 14.94 -4.22 -19.86
N ASP A 66 16.14 -3.87 -19.44
CA ASP A 66 16.77 -4.46 -18.24
C ASP A 66 16.20 -3.81 -16.99
N ILE A 67 15.30 -4.49 -16.27
CA ILE A 67 14.66 -4.00 -15.05
C ILE A 67 15.15 -4.70 -13.77
N GLY A 68 15.97 -5.73 -13.89
CA GLY A 68 16.47 -6.54 -12.78
C GLY A 68 17.32 -7.69 -13.29
N ILE A 69 18.18 -7.43 -14.25
CA ILE A 69 18.99 -8.44 -14.93
C ILE A 69 19.87 -9.25 -13.98
N GLU A 70 20.38 -8.60 -12.93
CA GLU A 70 21.12 -9.23 -11.84
C GLU A 70 20.32 -10.27 -11.06
N HIS A 71 18.97 -10.17 -11.13
CA HIS A 71 18.02 -11.11 -10.54
C HIS A 71 17.34 -11.99 -11.60
N GLY A 72 17.76 -11.88 -12.86
CA GLY A 72 17.26 -12.70 -13.96
C GLY A 72 16.00 -12.18 -14.63
N THR A 73 15.54 -10.95 -14.35
CA THR A 73 14.31 -10.40 -14.92
C THR A 73 14.59 -9.46 -16.07
N VAL A 74 13.93 -9.70 -17.18
CA VAL A 74 13.92 -8.86 -18.39
C VAL A 74 12.48 -8.47 -18.70
N LEU A 75 12.24 -7.19 -18.92
CA LEU A 75 10.95 -6.70 -19.40
C LEU A 75 10.89 -6.85 -20.92
N VAL A 76 9.93 -7.59 -21.41
CA VAL A 76 9.66 -7.80 -22.83
C VAL A 76 8.52 -6.89 -23.26
N LEU A 77 8.74 -6.12 -24.32
CA LEU A 77 7.74 -5.22 -24.93
C LEU A 77 7.24 -5.88 -26.22
N GLU A 78 6.03 -6.42 -26.18
CA GLU A 78 5.48 -7.19 -27.31
C GLU A 78 3.99 -6.90 -27.48
N ASN A 79 3.54 -6.72 -28.72
CA ASN A 79 2.12 -6.49 -29.08
C ASN A 79 1.42 -5.36 -28.28
N GLY A 80 2.19 -4.32 -27.90
CA GLY A 80 1.68 -3.20 -27.10
C GLY A 80 1.53 -3.53 -25.60
N GLY A 81 1.96 -4.69 -25.14
CA GLY A 81 2.02 -5.08 -23.72
C GLY A 81 3.45 -5.10 -23.18
N GLU A 82 3.54 -5.13 -21.87
CA GLU A 82 4.76 -5.22 -21.09
C GLU A 82 4.71 -6.49 -20.25
N TYR A 83 5.74 -7.36 -20.37
CA TYR A 83 5.75 -8.65 -19.70
C TYR A 83 7.09 -8.90 -19.00
N GLU A 84 7.05 -9.17 -17.70
CA GLU A 84 8.24 -9.56 -16.95
C GLU A 84 8.55 -11.05 -17.20
N VAL A 85 9.71 -11.31 -17.79
CA VAL A 85 10.24 -12.64 -17.99
C VAL A 85 11.42 -12.86 -17.06
N THR A 86 11.24 -13.75 -16.09
CA THR A 86 12.29 -14.07 -15.11
C THR A 86 12.87 -15.44 -15.39
N THR A 87 14.20 -15.51 -15.47
CA THR A 87 14.94 -16.78 -15.59
C THR A 87 14.72 -17.64 -14.34
N PHE A 88 14.52 -18.96 -14.52
CA PHE A 88 14.52 -19.90 -13.40
C PHE A 88 15.81 -19.76 -12.61
N ARG A 89 15.69 -19.69 -11.30
CA ARG A 89 16.82 -19.44 -10.45
C ARG A 89 16.73 -20.16 -9.12
N THR A 90 17.88 -20.47 -8.57
CA THR A 90 18.06 -20.76 -7.16
C THR A 90 18.71 -19.54 -6.48
N GLU A 91 18.56 -19.48 -5.22
CA GLU A 91 19.11 -18.41 -4.40
C GLU A 91 20.08 -19.02 -3.41
N ASP A 92 21.35 -18.60 -3.47
CA ASP A 92 22.39 -19.05 -2.55
C ASP A 92 22.20 -18.44 -1.16
N VAL A 93 23.15 -18.72 -0.26
CA VAL A 93 23.11 -18.22 1.12
C VAL A 93 22.78 -16.74 1.17
N TYR A 94 21.71 -16.41 1.88
CA TYR A 94 21.26 -15.02 2.01
C TYR A 94 22.18 -14.23 2.93
N VAL A 95 22.65 -13.08 2.47
CA VAL A 95 23.40 -12.13 3.26
C VAL A 95 22.45 -11.15 3.92
N GLY A 96 22.47 -11.10 5.26
CA GLY A 96 21.64 -10.17 6.02
C GLY A 96 20.13 -10.39 5.92
N TYR A 97 19.70 -11.65 5.67
CA TYR A 97 18.28 -12.03 5.60
C TYR A 97 17.46 -11.26 4.53
N ARG A 98 18.10 -10.76 3.49
CA ARG A 98 17.45 -9.90 2.47
C ARG A 98 17.77 -10.26 1.04
N ARG A 99 19.05 -10.49 0.73
CA ARG A 99 19.51 -10.78 -0.63
C ARG A 99 20.31 -12.05 -0.64
N PRO A 100 20.07 -12.93 -1.61
CA PRO A 100 21.02 -14.01 -1.83
C PRO A 100 22.39 -13.40 -2.14
N SER A 101 23.45 -14.03 -1.65
CA SER A 101 24.84 -13.63 -1.95
C SER A 101 25.13 -13.68 -3.44
N SER A 102 24.48 -14.63 -4.12
CA SER A 102 24.42 -14.76 -5.56
C SER A 102 23.09 -15.39 -5.97
N VAL A 103 22.69 -15.14 -7.20
CA VAL A 103 21.57 -15.80 -7.86
C VAL A 103 22.19 -16.74 -8.89
N SER A 104 21.88 -18.03 -8.77
CA SER A 104 22.32 -19.01 -9.75
C SER A 104 21.16 -19.33 -10.69
N PHE A 105 21.32 -19.00 -11.97
CA PHE A 105 20.34 -19.34 -12.99
C PHE A 105 20.33 -20.85 -13.23
N VAL A 106 19.14 -21.43 -13.26
CA VAL A 106 18.93 -22.87 -13.45
C VAL A 106 17.98 -23.12 -14.62
N ARG A 107 17.92 -24.37 -15.05
CA ARG A 107 17.01 -24.80 -16.14
C ARG A 107 15.80 -25.57 -15.62
N SER A 108 15.70 -25.76 -14.30
CA SER A 108 14.66 -26.55 -13.66
C SER A 108 13.55 -25.67 -13.09
N LEU A 109 12.33 -25.83 -13.59
CA LEU A 109 11.14 -25.20 -13.03
C LEU A 109 10.94 -25.57 -11.55
N GLU A 110 11.20 -26.83 -11.17
CA GLU A 110 10.99 -27.30 -9.80
C GLU A 110 11.90 -26.58 -8.82
N GLU A 111 13.16 -26.30 -9.19
CA GLU A 111 14.08 -25.53 -8.35
C GLU A 111 13.61 -24.07 -8.21
N ASP A 112 13.08 -23.44 -9.26
CA ASP A 112 12.51 -22.09 -9.17
C ASP A 112 11.26 -22.04 -8.26
N LEU A 113 10.38 -23.02 -8.38
CA LEU A 113 9.19 -23.09 -7.55
C LEU A 113 9.52 -23.37 -6.08
N LYS A 114 10.58 -24.17 -5.81
CA LYS A 114 11.04 -24.54 -4.47
C LYS A 114 11.51 -23.36 -3.63
N ARG A 115 12.09 -22.32 -4.22
CA ARG A 115 12.56 -21.12 -3.52
C ARG A 115 11.44 -20.15 -3.14
N ARG A 116 10.22 -20.37 -3.61
CA ARG A 116 9.08 -19.47 -3.35
C ARG A 116 8.64 -19.52 -1.89
N ASP A 117 7.86 -18.53 -1.48
CA ASP A 117 7.42 -18.36 -0.08
C ASP A 117 6.39 -19.40 0.35
N PHE A 118 5.24 -19.47 -0.34
CA PHE A 118 4.10 -20.30 0.04
C PHE A 118 3.66 -21.22 -1.10
N THR A 119 3.12 -22.40 -0.75
CA THR A 119 2.66 -23.40 -1.72
C THR A 119 1.65 -22.85 -2.70
N VAL A 120 0.73 -22.00 -2.22
CA VAL A 120 -0.30 -21.34 -3.03
C VAL A 120 0.24 -20.26 -3.99
N ASN A 121 1.52 -19.93 -3.92
CA ASN A 121 2.23 -19.05 -4.84
C ASN A 121 3.28 -19.82 -5.69
N ALA A 122 3.39 -21.13 -5.49
CA ALA A 122 4.38 -22.00 -6.16
C ALA A 122 3.75 -22.83 -7.29
N PHE A 123 2.84 -22.20 -8.03
CA PHE A 123 2.24 -22.77 -9.24
C PHE A 123 2.94 -22.31 -10.51
N ALA A 124 2.90 -23.16 -11.52
CA ALA A 124 3.15 -22.78 -12.90
C ALA A 124 1.95 -23.18 -13.77
N LEU A 125 1.69 -22.41 -14.83
CA LEU A 125 0.62 -22.66 -15.78
C LEU A 125 1.21 -22.65 -17.18
N ASN A 126 0.97 -23.72 -17.96
CA ASN A 126 1.45 -23.81 -19.31
C ASN A 126 0.45 -23.23 -20.33
N GLU A 127 0.83 -23.18 -21.61
CA GLU A 127 0.03 -22.68 -22.73
C GLU A 127 -1.26 -23.48 -22.97
N ASN A 128 -1.33 -24.72 -22.49
CA ASN A 128 -2.51 -25.58 -22.60
C ASN A 128 -3.48 -25.43 -21.43
N ALA A 129 -3.26 -24.40 -20.58
CA ALA A 129 -4.00 -24.15 -19.35
C ALA A 129 -3.86 -25.28 -18.31
N GLU A 130 -2.76 -26.01 -18.32
CA GLU A 130 -2.46 -27.04 -17.35
C GLU A 130 -1.64 -26.47 -16.21
N VAL A 131 -2.16 -26.65 -14.99
CA VAL A 131 -1.49 -26.21 -13.75
C VAL A 131 -0.50 -27.25 -13.30
N ILE A 132 0.75 -26.82 -13.13
CA ILE A 132 1.84 -27.61 -12.57
C ILE A 132 1.97 -27.24 -11.10
N ASP A 133 1.72 -28.23 -10.23
CA ASP A 133 1.82 -28.13 -8.79
C ASP A 133 2.82 -29.18 -8.27
N LYS A 134 3.96 -28.72 -7.77
CA LYS A 134 5.04 -29.56 -7.25
C LYS A 134 5.02 -29.68 -5.73
N PHE A 135 4.27 -28.83 -5.04
CA PHE A 135 4.33 -28.67 -3.59
C PHE A 135 2.96 -28.81 -2.92
N ASN A 136 2.01 -29.44 -3.63
CA ASN A 136 0.66 -29.71 -3.12
C ASN A 136 -0.15 -28.42 -2.79
N GLY A 137 0.15 -27.35 -3.49
CA GLY A 137 -0.48 -26.04 -3.29
C GLY A 137 -1.97 -26.04 -3.68
N LEU A 138 -2.43 -26.89 -4.62
CA LEU A 138 -3.84 -27.00 -4.98
C LEU A 138 -4.68 -27.48 -3.79
N ALA A 139 -4.17 -28.47 -3.03
CA ALA A 139 -4.87 -28.93 -1.83
C ALA A 139 -4.89 -27.84 -0.74
N ASP A 140 -3.80 -27.10 -0.57
CA ASP A 140 -3.75 -25.95 0.36
C ASP A 140 -4.71 -24.84 -0.08
N LEU A 141 -4.83 -24.59 -1.38
CA LEU A 141 -5.76 -23.62 -1.95
C LEU A 141 -7.22 -23.99 -1.67
N ASP A 142 -7.59 -25.26 -1.92
CA ASP A 142 -8.93 -25.80 -1.70
C ASP A 142 -9.31 -25.76 -0.20
N ASN A 143 -8.35 -26.04 0.68
CA ASN A 143 -8.53 -26.01 2.13
C ASN A 143 -8.35 -24.62 2.75
N ARG A 144 -8.04 -23.59 1.95
CA ARG A 144 -7.73 -22.23 2.42
C ARG A 144 -6.60 -22.18 3.46
N VAL A 145 -5.54 -22.92 3.21
CA VAL A 145 -4.36 -23.02 4.07
C VAL A 145 -3.18 -22.28 3.46
N LEU A 146 -2.50 -21.48 4.26
CA LEU A 146 -1.25 -20.82 3.91
C LEU A 146 -0.08 -21.60 4.51
N ARG A 147 0.65 -22.33 3.69
CA ARG A 147 1.78 -23.19 4.05
C ARG A 147 3.04 -22.72 3.35
N ALA A 148 4.16 -22.65 4.07
CA ALA A 148 5.47 -22.39 3.49
C ALA A 148 5.92 -23.55 2.56
N VAL A 149 6.63 -23.24 1.48
CA VAL A 149 7.22 -24.26 0.60
C VAL A 149 8.36 -24.96 1.31
N GLY A 150 8.32 -26.27 1.39
CA GLY A 150 9.36 -27.08 2.02
C GLY A 150 9.38 -26.89 3.54
N LYS A 151 10.53 -26.52 4.11
CA LYS A 151 10.68 -26.27 5.53
C LYS A 151 10.55 -24.78 5.84
N ALA A 152 9.56 -24.41 6.64
CA ALA A 152 9.23 -23.03 6.95
C ALA A 152 10.40 -22.26 7.56
N GLU A 153 11.16 -22.90 8.48
CA GLU A 153 12.32 -22.30 9.13
C GLU A 153 13.42 -21.91 8.10
N GLU A 154 13.64 -22.76 7.10
CA GLU A 154 14.60 -22.47 6.03
C GLU A 154 14.13 -21.24 5.25
N ARG A 155 12.84 -21.18 4.89
CA ARG A 155 12.25 -20.05 4.14
C ARG A 155 12.34 -18.72 4.88
N PHE A 156 12.12 -18.70 6.20
CA PHE A 156 12.19 -17.48 7.00
C PHE A 156 13.62 -17.06 7.34
N ASN A 157 14.55 -18.00 7.42
CA ASN A 157 15.98 -17.70 7.52
C ASN A 157 16.56 -17.12 6.22
N GLU A 158 16.05 -17.49 5.06
CA GLU A 158 16.45 -16.92 3.77
C GLU A 158 16.00 -15.46 3.65
N ASP A 159 14.71 -15.21 3.76
CA ASP A 159 14.13 -13.86 3.74
C ASP A 159 13.02 -13.74 4.80
N ALA A 160 13.36 -13.11 5.91
CA ALA A 160 12.42 -12.91 7.01
C ALA A 160 11.19 -12.05 6.64
N LEU A 161 11.24 -11.28 5.53
CA LEU A 161 10.07 -10.57 5.02
C LEU A 161 8.93 -11.54 4.69
N ARG A 162 9.22 -12.80 4.39
CA ARG A 162 8.19 -13.82 4.16
C ARG A 162 7.24 -14.00 5.34
N ILE A 163 7.68 -13.67 6.57
CA ILE A 163 6.80 -13.63 7.74
C ILE A 163 5.72 -12.55 7.54
N MET A 164 6.11 -11.32 7.24
CA MET A 164 5.15 -10.24 6.97
C MET A 164 4.26 -10.54 5.76
N ARG A 165 4.82 -11.15 4.72
CA ARG A 165 4.07 -11.60 3.55
C ARG A 165 3.01 -12.66 3.92
N GLY A 166 3.33 -13.60 4.80
CA GLY A 166 2.40 -14.60 5.29
C GLY A 166 1.22 -13.99 6.06
N LEU A 167 1.51 -13.04 6.95
CA LEU A 167 0.48 -12.27 7.67
C LEU A 167 -0.44 -11.51 6.70
N ARG A 168 0.15 -10.86 5.70
CA ARG A 168 -0.59 -10.18 4.64
C ARG A 168 -1.42 -11.15 3.78
N PHE A 169 -0.87 -12.30 3.39
CA PHE A 169 -1.63 -13.28 2.61
C PHE A 169 -2.78 -13.88 3.41
N ALA A 170 -2.60 -14.14 4.70
CA ALA A 170 -3.71 -14.56 5.57
C ALA A 170 -4.84 -13.52 5.56
N ALA A 171 -4.50 -12.21 5.57
CA ALA A 171 -5.46 -11.11 5.48
C ALA A 171 -6.08 -10.97 4.08
N SER A 172 -5.32 -11.10 3.01
CA SER A 172 -5.80 -10.84 1.64
C SER A 172 -6.56 -12.03 1.04
N LEU A 173 -6.22 -13.26 1.42
CA LEU A 173 -6.83 -14.47 0.89
C LEU A 173 -7.92 -15.06 1.80
N ASP A 174 -7.98 -14.64 3.05
CA ASP A 174 -8.78 -15.26 4.12
C ASP A 174 -8.36 -16.72 4.38
N PHE A 175 -7.05 -16.98 4.37
CA PHE A 175 -6.49 -18.31 4.61
C PHE A 175 -5.99 -18.42 6.03
N ASP A 176 -6.04 -19.66 6.59
CA ASP A 176 -5.45 -19.96 7.87
C ASP A 176 -4.00 -20.39 7.69
N ILE A 177 -3.13 -19.90 8.57
CA ILE A 177 -1.71 -20.26 8.53
C ILE A 177 -1.55 -21.67 9.08
N GLU A 178 -0.89 -22.56 8.34
CA GLU A 178 -0.59 -23.93 8.76
C GLU A 178 0.26 -23.92 10.03
N GLU A 179 0.00 -24.86 10.94
CA GLU A 179 0.57 -24.91 12.29
C GLU A 179 2.11 -24.81 12.31
N LYS A 180 2.82 -25.63 11.54
CA LYS A 180 4.29 -25.59 11.48
C LYS A 180 4.82 -24.31 10.87
N THR A 181 4.11 -23.77 9.88
CA THR A 181 4.41 -22.45 9.30
C THR A 181 4.24 -21.35 10.33
N PHE A 182 3.17 -21.41 11.13
CA PHE A 182 2.91 -20.46 12.22
C PHE A 182 3.95 -20.53 13.33
N GLU A 183 4.32 -21.74 13.76
CA GLU A 183 5.39 -21.96 14.75
C GLU A 183 6.74 -21.41 14.26
N ALA A 184 7.07 -21.65 13.00
CA ALA A 184 8.29 -21.13 12.40
C ALA A 184 8.25 -19.60 12.28
N MET A 185 7.10 -18.98 11.91
CA MET A 185 6.93 -17.52 11.92
C MET A 185 7.19 -16.95 13.32
N THR A 186 6.62 -17.59 14.35
CA THR A 186 6.77 -17.15 15.74
C THR A 186 8.21 -17.23 16.21
N SER A 187 8.88 -18.36 15.97
CA SER A 187 10.27 -18.57 16.40
C SER A 187 11.29 -17.72 15.64
N HIS A 188 10.96 -17.26 14.42
CA HIS A 188 11.85 -16.46 13.57
C HIS A 188 11.43 -14.98 13.46
N ALA A 189 10.38 -14.55 14.18
CA ALA A 189 9.89 -13.17 14.14
C ALA A 189 10.98 -12.12 14.44
N PHE A 190 11.94 -12.44 15.32
CA PHE A 190 13.06 -11.57 15.67
C PHE A 190 13.93 -11.18 14.46
N LEU A 191 13.93 -11.97 13.39
CA LEU A 191 14.66 -11.67 12.16
C LEU A 191 14.08 -10.47 11.40
N LEU A 192 12.85 -10.04 11.72
CA LEU A 192 12.26 -8.84 11.12
C LEU A 192 13.06 -7.57 11.40
N GLU A 193 13.82 -7.53 12.51
CA GLU A 193 14.73 -6.43 12.79
C GLU A 193 15.86 -6.27 11.75
N LYS A 194 16.15 -7.32 10.97
CA LYS A 194 17.14 -7.31 9.89
C LYS A 194 16.56 -6.83 8.57
N ILE A 195 15.24 -6.75 8.45
CA ILE A 195 14.58 -6.32 7.22
C ILE A 195 14.54 -4.79 7.15
N SER A 196 14.73 -4.26 5.94
CA SER A 196 14.60 -2.81 5.75
C SER A 196 13.18 -2.35 6.04
N ILE A 197 13.06 -1.23 6.71
CA ILE A 197 11.77 -0.66 7.13
C ILE A 197 10.83 -0.43 5.94
N GLU A 198 11.38 -0.01 4.79
CA GLU A 198 10.61 0.22 3.58
C GLU A 198 9.91 -1.07 3.08
N ARG A 199 10.59 -2.23 3.16
CA ARG A 199 9.98 -3.52 2.81
C ARG A 199 8.90 -3.91 3.82
N SER A 200 9.17 -3.74 5.11
CA SER A 200 8.20 -4.02 6.18
C SER A 200 6.98 -3.10 6.07
N PHE A 201 7.19 -1.82 5.73
CA PHE A 201 6.11 -0.86 5.47
C PHE A 201 5.17 -1.35 4.37
N ILE A 202 5.71 -1.75 3.22
CA ILE A 202 4.90 -2.19 2.06
C ILE A 202 4.03 -3.40 2.43
N GLU A 203 4.56 -4.38 3.13
CA GLU A 203 3.79 -5.57 3.51
C GLU A 203 2.76 -5.26 4.60
N PHE A 204 3.11 -4.44 5.58
CA PHE A 204 2.20 -4.04 6.64
C PHE A 204 1.08 -3.14 6.12
N ASP A 205 1.38 -2.19 5.26
CA ASP A 205 0.41 -1.33 4.59
C ASP A 205 -0.61 -2.16 3.78
N LYS A 206 -0.12 -3.08 2.95
CA LYS A 206 -0.98 -4.02 2.22
C LYS A 206 -1.79 -4.96 3.12
N LEU A 207 -1.29 -5.29 4.32
CA LEU A 207 -2.03 -6.06 5.30
C LEU A 207 -3.23 -5.25 5.83
N LEU A 208 -3.02 -3.99 6.19
CA LEU A 208 -4.09 -3.11 6.69
C LEU A 208 -5.17 -2.86 5.62
N LEU A 209 -4.79 -2.74 4.36
CA LEU A 209 -5.72 -2.54 3.24
C LEU A 209 -6.38 -3.84 2.76
N ALA A 210 -6.00 -4.99 3.28
CA ALA A 210 -6.56 -6.26 2.88
C ALA A 210 -8.03 -6.42 3.31
N PRO A 211 -8.85 -7.19 2.57
CA PRO A 211 -10.27 -7.42 2.92
C PRO A 211 -10.47 -8.01 4.32
N HIS A 212 -9.54 -8.81 4.80
CA HIS A 212 -9.59 -9.45 6.12
C HIS A 212 -8.45 -8.97 7.01
N TRP A 213 -8.18 -7.65 6.99
CA TRP A 213 -7.07 -7.03 7.73
C TRP A 213 -7.04 -7.39 9.21
N LYS A 214 -8.20 -7.55 9.85
CA LYS A 214 -8.30 -7.99 11.25
C LYS A 214 -7.68 -9.36 11.48
N LYS A 215 -7.86 -10.30 10.53
CA LYS A 215 -7.23 -11.63 10.59
C LYS A 215 -5.71 -11.50 10.55
N GLY A 216 -5.20 -10.63 9.66
CA GLY A 216 -3.77 -10.35 9.58
C GLY A 216 -3.20 -9.72 10.86
N VAL A 217 -3.91 -8.75 11.45
CA VAL A 217 -3.51 -8.13 12.73
C VAL A 217 -3.57 -9.14 13.88
N LYS A 218 -4.60 -9.99 13.96
CA LYS A 218 -4.66 -11.07 14.96
C LYS A 218 -3.48 -12.03 14.82
N ALA A 219 -3.12 -12.41 13.59
CA ALA A 219 -1.95 -13.25 13.32
C ALA A 219 -0.63 -12.54 13.66
N LEU A 220 -0.50 -11.23 13.40
CA LEU A 220 0.64 -10.39 13.80
C LEU A 220 0.84 -10.43 15.33
N LEU A 221 -0.25 -10.33 16.09
CA LEU A 221 -0.21 -10.42 17.56
C LEU A 221 0.15 -11.82 18.03
N ALA A 222 -0.49 -12.85 17.48
CA ALA A 222 -0.31 -14.24 17.88
C ALA A 222 1.11 -14.74 17.62
N THR A 223 1.73 -14.33 16.51
CA THR A 223 3.14 -14.64 16.19
C THR A 223 4.13 -13.74 16.93
N LYS A 224 3.67 -12.72 17.66
CA LYS A 224 4.49 -11.68 18.31
C LYS A 224 5.39 -10.90 17.34
N ALA A 225 5.13 -10.97 16.04
CA ALA A 225 5.94 -10.30 15.03
C ALA A 225 5.92 -8.77 15.19
N TYR A 226 4.84 -8.20 15.75
CA TYR A 226 4.74 -6.77 16.07
C TYR A 226 5.87 -6.26 16.97
N GLN A 227 6.42 -7.10 17.85
CA GLN A 227 7.50 -6.70 18.78
C GLN A 227 8.80 -6.31 18.07
N TYR A 228 8.96 -6.73 16.83
CA TYR A 228 10.17 -6.50 16.02
C TYR A 228 9.96 -5.45 14.92
N LEU A 229 8.82 -4.75 14.97
CA LEU A 229 8.51 -3.64 14.08
C LEU A 229 8.69 -2.29 14.82
N PRO A 230 9.02 -1.20 14.12
CA PRO A 230 9.29 0.09 14.77
C PRO A 230 8.11 0.62 15.59
N ASP A 231 8.35 0.92 16.87
CA ASP A 231 7.40 1.50 17.83
C ASP A 231 6.11 0.67 18.05
N PHE A 232 6.15 -0.66 17.79
CA PHE A 232 5.05 -1.57 18.10
C PHE A 232 5.30 -2.43 19.34
N GLN A 233 6.47 -2.30 19.96
CA GLN A 233 6.78 -3.00 21.20
C GLN A 233 5.78 -2.60 22.29
N GLU A 234 5.38 -3.59 23.10
CA GLU A 234 4.49 -3.38 24.26
C GLU A 234 3.09 -2.81 23.95
N THR A 235 2.64 -2.86 22.70
CA THR A 235 1.35 -2.32 22.25
C THR A 235 0.29 -3.40 22.00
N ALA A 236 0.37 -4.54 22.69
CA ALA A 236 -0.55 -5.66 22.45
C ALA A 236 -2.00 -5.33 22.78
N GLU A 237 -2.26 -4.59 23.85
CA GLU A 237 -3.60 -4.21 24.28
C GLU A 237 -4.22 -3.20 23.30
N GLU A 238 -3.43 -2.24 22.83
CA GLU A 238 -3.85 -1.25 21.84
C GLU A 238 -4.23 -1.93 20.51
N TRP A 239 -3.46 -2.92 20.07
CA TRP A 239 -3.79 -3.70 18.88
C TRP A 239 -5.05 -4.55 19.05
N GLN A 240 -5.29 -5.12 20.24
CA GLN A 240 -6.53 -5.83 20.53
C GLN A 240 -7.73 -4.88 20.46
N SER A 241 -7.63 -3.71 21.07
CA SER A 241 -8.65 -2.66 21.01
C SER A 241 -8.86 -2.21 19.56
N PHE A 242 -7.78 -1.97 18.81
CA PHE A 242 -7.86 -1.59 17.39
C PHE A 242 -8.69 -2.59 16.57
N VAL A 243 -8.49 -3.88 16.76
CA VAL A 243 -9.29 -4.90 16.06
C VAL A 243 -10.76 -4.89 16.52
N ALA A 244 -11.01 -4.63 17.81
CA ALA A 244 -12.35 -4.66 18.40
C ALA A 244 -13.19 -3.41 18.04
N ASP A 245 -12.54 -2.25 17.90
CA ASP A 245 -13.21 -0.95 17.71
C ASP A 245 -13.90 -0.80 16.35
N TYR A 246 -13.49 -1.58 15.35
CA TYR A 246 -14.06 -1.52 14.01
C TYR A 246 -15.06 -2.66 13.76
N ALA A 247 -16.06 -2.41 12.91
CA ALA A 247 -16.99 -3.44 12.45
C ALA A 247 -16.25 -4.54 11.64
N GLU A 248 -16.78 -5.76 11.60
CA GLU A 248 -16.10 -6.90 10.96
C GLU A 248 -15.94 -6.74 9.45
N ASP A 249 -16.88 -6.04 8.82
CA ASP A 249 -16.90 -5.76 7.38
C ASP A 249 -16.21 -4.45 7.00
N PHE A 250 -15.70 -3.69 7.99
CA PHE A 250 -15.02 -2.42 7.71
C PHE A 250 -13.72 -2.65 6.91
N ARG A 251 -13.49 -1.75 5.95
CA ARG A 251 -12.28 -1.74 5.10
C ARG A 251 -11.74 -0.31 5.05
N PHE A 252 -10.44 -0.19 5.20
CA PHE A 252 -9.76 1.08 4.98
C PHE A 252 -9.77 1.42 3.49
N THR A 253 -9.99 2.68 3.18
CA THR A 253 -10.10 3.18 1.81
C THR A 253 -8.78 3.71 1.25
N SER A 254 -7.85 4.07 2.14
CA SER A 254 -6.51 4.53 1.79
C SER A 254 -5.47 4.07 2.80
N SER A 255 -4.20 4.07 2.40
CA SER A 255 -3.07 3.85 3.30
C SER A 255 -3.04 4.89 4.40
N GLU A 256 -3.24 6.16 4.07
CA GLU A 256 -3.23 7.26 5.02
C GLU A 256 -4.30 7.09 6.10
N GLN A 257 -5.50 6.64 5.71
CA GLN A 257 -6.59 6.35 6.64
C GLN A 257 -6.22 5.19 7.59
N ALA A 258 -5.67 4.10 7.05
CA ALA A 258 -5.28 2.94 7.83
C ALA A 258 -4.19 3.27 8.86
N TRP A 259 -3.20 4.08 8.46
CA TRP A 259 -2.13 4.52 9.35
C TRP A 259 -2.60 5.56 10.37
N ALA A 260 -3.53 6.45 10.00
CA ALA A 260 -4.15 7.37 10.96
C ALA A 260 -4.92 6.60 12.04
N ALA A 261 -5.72 5.61 11.63
CA ALA A 261 -6.44 4.73 12.56
C ALA A 261 -5.50 3.94 13.48
N THR A 262 -4.42 3.41 12.94
CA THR A 262 -3.36 2.72 13.71
C THR A 262 -2.76 3.64 14.77
N LEU A 263 -2.35 4.85 14.40
CA LEU A 263 -1.72 5.80 15.31
C LEU A 263 -2.68 6.35 16.37
N LEU A 264 -3.96 6.49 16.03
CA LEU A 264 -5.02 6.82 17.02
C LEU A 264 -5.17 5.70 18.05
N ALA A 265 -5.22 4.44 17.60
CA ALA A 265 -5.33 3.28 18.48
C ALA A 265 -4.11 3.12 19.40
N LEU A 266 -2.91 3.28 18.85
CA LEU A 266 -1.65 3.21 19.60
C LEU A 266 -1.41 4.44 20.50
N LYS A 267 -2.29 5.46 20.46
CA LYS A 267 -2.20 6.68 21.26
C LYS A 267 -0.82 7.36 21.16
N HIS A 268 -0.21 7.29 19.97
CA HIS A 268 1.15 7.79 19.79
C HIS A 268 1.19 9.34 19.84
N ASP A 269 2.04 9.90 20.71
CA ASP A 269 2.10 11.36 20.94
C ASP A 269 2.63 12.15 19.76
N ASN A 270 3.54 11.55 18.96
CA ASN A 270 4.19 12.23 17.83
C ASN A 270 4.06 11.41 16.54
N PRO A 271 2.90 11.49 15.84
CA PRO A 271 2.65 10.77 14.60
C PRO A 271 3.72 10.97 13.53
N ARG A 272 4.21 12.20 13.39
CA ARG A 272 5.23 12.52 12.39
C ARG A 272 6.56 11.84 12.65
N SER A 273 7.01 11.79 13.91
CA SER A 273 8.24 11.08 14.29
C SER A 273 8.12 9.59 14.03
N PHE A 274 6.98 9.00 14.38
CA PHE A 274 6.67 7.61 14.10
C PHE A 274 6.74 7.29 12.61
N LEU A 275 5.98 8.01 11.78
CA LEU A 275 5.92 7.80 10.34
C LEU A 275 7.28 8.01 9.64
N LYS A 276 8.12 8.92 10.18
CA LYS A 276 9.48 9.09 9.70
C LYS A 276 10.36 7.86 9.94
N LYS A 277 10.19 7.15 11.06
CA LYS A 277 10.87 5.87 11.30
C LYS A 277 10.45 4.81 10.27
N TRP A 278 9.18 4.82 9.85
CA TRP A 278 8.64 3.96 8.80
C TRP A 278 9.00 4.41 7.38
N LYS A 279 9.89 5.42 7.24
CA LYS A 279 10.42 5.91 5.95
C LYS A 279 9.36 6.39 4.95
N THR A 280 8.23 6.87 5.46
CA THR A 280 7.15 7.39 4.61
C THR A 280 7.48 8.75 4.02
N SER A 281 6.80 9.12 2.93
CA SER A 281 6.96 10.43 2.28
C SER A 281 6.42 11.57 3.16
N VAL A 282 6.92 12.79 2.95
CA VAL A 282 6.44 13.98 3.67
C VAL A 282 4.94 14.21 3.43
N ASN A 283 4.47 13.94 2.22
CA ASN A 283 3.07 14.11 1.86
C ASN A 283 2.18 13.13 2.64
N PHE A 284 2.56 11.86 2.66
CA PHE A 284 1.91 10.83 3.46
C PHE A 284 1.82 11.22 4.95
N GLN A 285 2.95 11.68 5.53
CA GLN A 285 2.99 12.13 6.93
C GLN A 285 2.02 13.27 7.21
N LYS A 286 1.91 14.24 6.29
CA LYS A 286 0.99 15.36 6.42
C LYS A 286 -0.47 14.90 6.38
N THR A 287 -0.83 14.06 5.41
CA THR A 287 -2.21 13.57 5.28
C THR A 287 -2.63 12.75 6.49
N VAL A 288 -1.78 11.82 6.96
CA VAL A 288 -2.05 11.04 8.17
C VAL A 288 -2.21 11.95 9.39
N GLN A 289 -1.34 12.95 9.54
CA GLN A 289 -1.45 13.92 10.65
C GLN A 289 -2.76 14.70 10.58
N SER A 290 -3.15 15.19 9.42
CA SER A 290 -4.42 15.88 9.22
C SER A 290 -5.63 15.00 9.57
N LEU A 291 -5.64 13.74 9.16
CA LEU A 291 -6.70 12.78 9.53
C LEU A 291 -6.80 12.59 11.05
N ILE A 292 -5.66 12.48 11.73
CA ILE A 292 -5.62 12.37 13.20
C ILE A 292 -6.14 13.66 13.86
N GLU A 293 -5.74 14.82 13.37
CA GLU A 293 -6.22 16.13 13.87
C GLU A 293 -7.73 16.28 13.69
N ILE A 294 -8.25 15.94 12.49
CA ILE A 294 -9.69 15.95 12.20
C ILE A 294 -10.42 15.00 13.16
N PHE A 295 -9.98 13.77 13.28
CA PHE A 295 -10.61 12.79 14.17
C PHE A 295 -10.66 13.31 15.62
N ARG A 296 -9.57 13.89 16.12
CA ARG A 296 -9.47 14.43 17.48
C ARG A 296 -10.39 15.61 17.70
N PHE A 297 -10.34 16.65 16.84
CA PHE A 297 -11.22 17.81 17.08
C PHE A 297 -12.71 17.45 16.92
N ARG A 298 -13.04 16.47 16.09
CA ARG A 298 -14.40 15.95 15.95
C ARG A 298 -14.92 15.22 17.20
N MET A 299 -14.06 14.87 18.14
CA MET A 299 -14.49 14.41 19.47
C MET A 299 -14.98 15.55 20.38
N GLU A 300 -14.63 16.79 20.06
CA GLU A 300 -14.88 17.96 20.90
C GLU A 300 -15.86 18.95 20.27
N ARG A 301 -15.89 19.05 18.94
CA ARG A 301 -16.70 20.05 18.21
C ARG A 301 -17.09 19.58 16.81
N GLU A 302 -18.06 20.29 16.26
CA GLU A 302 -18.50 20.11 14.87
C GLU A 302 -17.50 20.72 13.86
N VAL A 303 -17.68 20.33 12.57
CA VAL A 303 -16.94 20.89 11.44
C VAL A 303 -17.41 22.32 11.16
N THR A 304 -16.47 23.21 10.86
CA THR A 304 -16.69 24.61 10.46
C THR A 304 -16.30 24.86 9.00
N LYS A 305 -16.65 26.02 8.43
CA LYS A 305 -16.19 26.45 7.10
C LYS A 305 -14.66 26.49 7.01
N GLN A 306 -14.00 26.97 8.07
CA GLN A 306 -12.53 27.01 8.15
C GLN A 306 -11.92 25.62 8.07
N ASP A 307 -12.53 24.60 8.68
CA ASP A 307 -12.06 23.23 8.58
C ASP A 307 -12.21 22.68 7.16
N VAL A 308 -13.37 22.95 6.50
CA VAL A 308 -13.61 22.53 5.12
C VAL A 308 -12.61 23.19 4.17
N TYR A 309 -12.36 24.48 4.35
CA TYR A 309 -11.35 25.20 3.57
C TYR A 309 -9.94 24.67 3.81
N HIS A 310 -9.57 24.41 5.06
CA HIS A 310 -8.21 24.00 5.43
C HIS A 310 -7.88 22.56 5.04
N TYR A 311 -8.78 21.62 5.30
CA TYR A 311 -8.54 20.19 5.08
C TYR A 311 -9.13 19.68 3.75
N GLY A 312 -10.10 20.37 3.19
CA GLY A 312 -10.89 19.91 2.06
C GLY A 312 -11.95 18.88 2.44
N LYS A 313 -13.06 18.87 1.70
CA LYS A 313 -14.20 17.99 1.96
C LYS A 313 -13.88 16.51 1.94
N ASP A 314 -12.96 16.08 1.04
CA ASP A 314 -12.68 14.67 0.83
C ASP A 314 -11.94 14.09 2.04
N LEU A 315 -10.95 14.81 2.58
CA LEU A 315 -10.22 14.39 3.77
C LEU A 315 -11.09 14.38 5.03
N LEU A 316 -11.98 15.36 5.16
CA LEU A 316 -12.98 15.39 6.25
C LEU A 316 -13.91 14.18 6.17
N LYS A 317 -14.43 13.84 4.99
CA LYS A 317 -15.26 12.65 4.79
C LYS A 317 -14.52 11.36 5.10
N GLU A 318 -13.24 11.29 4.74
CA GLU A 318 -12.38 10.14 5.04
C GLU A 318 -12.22 9.95 6.56
N ALA A 319 -12.07 11.03 7.33
CA ALA A 319 -12.05 10.98 8.79
C ALA A 319 -13.43 10.59 9.37
N GLU A 320 -14.53 11.10 8.81
CA GLU A 320 -15.88 10.68 9.21
C GLU A 320 -16.13 9.19 8.95
N THR A 321 -15.53 8.61 7.90
CA THR A 321 -15.61 7.16 7.65
C THR A 321 -14.97 6.35 8.78
N LEU A 322 -13.85 6.80 9.34
CA LEU A 322 -13.25 6.18 10.53
C LEU A 322 -14.14 6.30 11.75
N ARG A 323 -14.76 7.47 11.96
CA ARG A 323 -15.70 7.71 13.05
C ARG A 323 -16.93 6.82 12.94
N GLN A 324 -17.51 6.71 11.76
CA GLN A 324 -18.64 5.83 11.48
C GLN A 324 -18.32 4.36 11.78
N ALA A 325 -17.12 3.92 11.38
CA ALA A 325 -16.66 2.57 11.63
C ALA A 325 -16.51 2.25 13.14
N GLN A 326 -16.22 3.27 13.95
CA GLN A 326 -16.17 3.19 15.41
C GLN A 326 -17.52 3.53 16.08
N ARG A 327 -18.60 3.64 15.30
CA ARG A 327 -19.96 3.96 15.78
C ARG A 327 -20.07 5.31 16.48
N LEU A 328 -19.23 6.26 16.09
CA LEU A 328 -19.29 7.66 16.53
C LEU A 328 -20.21 8.46 15.59
N ASP A 329 -20.70 9.59 16.07
CA ASP A 329 -21.53 10.50 15.27
C ASP A 329 -20.75 11.04 14.09
N VAL A 330 -21.41 11.11 12.92
CA VAL A 330 -20.84 11.60 11.65
C VAL A 330 -21.74 12.67 11.05
N ASP A 331 -21.15 13.56 10.25
CA ASP A 331 -21.86 14.69 9.69
C ASP A 331 -21.45 14.97 8.21
N TYR A 332 -21.70 13.99 7.35
CA TYR A 332 -21.41 14.11 5.93
C TYR A 332 -22.21 15.22 5.24
N GLU A 333 -23.48 15.44 5.67
CA GLU A 333 -24.36 16.45 5.10
C GLU A 333 -23.85 17.84 5.39
N ARG A 334 -23.45 18.11 6.63
CA ARG A 334 -22.87 19.40 7.03
C ARG A 334 -21.57 19.71 6.29
N ILE A 335 -20.68 18.71 6.11
CA ILE A 335 -19.45 18.89 5.33
C ILE A 335 -19.79 19.31 3.89
N ALA A 336 -20.77 18.65 3.26
CA ALA A 336 -21.20 18.98 1.91
C ALA A 336 -21.87 20.37 1.82
N GLU A 337 -22.68 20.72 2.79
CA GLU A 337 -23.34 22.03 2.89
C GLU A 337 -22.31 23.14 3.05
N LEU A 338 -21.36 23.00 3.98
CA LEU A 338 -20.33 23.99 4.23
C LEU A 338 -19.40 24.17 3.02
N ASP A 339 -19.05 23.07 2.34
CA ASP A 339 -18.26 23.11 1.09
C ASP A 339 -18.98 23.91 -0.02
N GLY A 340 -20.30 23.70 -0.16
CA GLY A 340 -21.13 24.45 -1.11
C GLY A 340 -21.32 25.94 -0.75
N GLN A 341 -21.04 26.34 0.47
CA GLN A 341 -21.10 27.72 0.93
C GLN A 341 -19.76 28.45 0.83
N LEU A 342 -18.66 27.76 0.56
CA LEU A 342 -17.36 28.40 0.38
C LEU A 342 -17.31 29.24 -0.89
N LEU A 343 -16.84 30.47 -0.76
CA LEU A 343 -16.60 31.38 -1.88
C LEU A 343 -15.26 31.12 -2.56
N ILE A 344 -14.33 30.48 -1.85
CA ILE A 344 -13.00 30.07 -2.33
C ILE A 344 -12.64 28.72 -1.71
N HIS A 345 -11.89 27.90 -2.46
CA HIS A 345 -11.32 26.64 -2.00
C HIS A 345 -9.79 26.67 -1.90
N ASP A 346 -9.17 27.71 -2.44
CA ASP A 346 -7.74 27.97 -2.34
C ASP A 346 -7.46 29.46 -2.29
N LYS A 347 -6.41 29.86 -1.57
CA LYS A 347 -5.99 31.28 -1.46
C LYS A 347 -5.66 31.95 -2.79
N HIS A 348 -5.33 31.19 -3.82
CA HIS A 348 -5.05 31.73 -5.17
C HIS A 348 -6.32 32.17 -5.91
N GLU A 349 -7.49 31.81 -5.42
CA GLU A 349 -8.80 32.27 -5.94
C GLU A 349 -9.17 33.66 -5.43
N ILE A 350 -8.45 34.20 -4.45
CA ILE A 350 -8.68 35.56 -3.93
C ILE A 350 -8.29 36.59 -4.99
N VAL A 351 -9.23 37.45 -5.40
CA VAL A 351 -9.04 38.41 -6.51
C VAL A 351 -8.02 39.50 -6.20
N VAL A 352 -7.73 39.78 -4.93
CA VAL A 352 -6.73 40.76 -4.50
C VAL A 352 -5.52 40.04 -3.90
N ASN A 353 -4.35 40.26 -4.46
CA ASN A 353 -3.10 39.68 -3.99
C ASN A 353 -2.20 40.72 -3.28
N GLY A 354 -1.13 40.24 -2.65
CA GLY A 354 -0.20 41.10 -1.92
C GLY A 354 0.46 42.21 -2.80
N GLY A 355 0.68 41.92 -4.08
CA GLY A 355 1.22 42.92 -5.05
C GLY A 355 0.27 44.11 -5.22
N LYS A 356 -1.03 43.86 -5.30
CA LYS A 356 -2.05 44.89 -5.41
C LYS A 356 -2.15 45.72 -4.12
N LEU A 357 -2.13 45.08 -2.96
CA LEU A 357 -2.14 45.79 -1.65
C LEU A 357 -0.91 46.69 -1.49
N MET A 358 0.26 46.25 -1.95
CA MET A 358 1.48 47.08 -1.94
C MET A 358 1.36 48.29 -2.85
N LYS A 359 0.83 48.10 -4.05
CA LYS A 359 0.71 49.16 -5.07
C LYS A 359 -0.34 50.22 -4.68
N GLU A 360 -1.50 49.81 -4.23
CA GLU A 360 -2.65 50.71 -4.06
C GLU A 360 -2.80 51.24 -2.63
N LEU A 361 -2.40 50.43 -1.63
CA LEU A 361 -2.52 50.79 -0.21
C LEU A 361 -1.18 51.01 0.50
N GLY A 362 -0.06 50.96 -0.23
CA GLY A 362 1.25 51.30 0.31
C GLY A 362 1.80 50.31 1.32
N PHE A 363 1.34 49.05 1.33
CA PHE A 363 1.94 48.00 2.16
C PHE A 363 3.39 47.73 1.77
N LYS A 364 4.19 47.38 2.77
CA LYS A 364 5.55 46.89 2.53
C LYS A 364 5.60 45.37 2.69
N PRO A 365 6.50 44.67 1.96
CA PRO A 365 6.73 43.27 2.23
C PRO A 365 7.08 43.03 3.72
N GLY A 366 6.35 42.14 4.38
CA GLY A 366 6.59 41.87 5.78
C GLY A 366 5.40 41.26 6.52
N PRO A 367 5.51 41.12 7.85
CA PRO A 367 4.49 40.46 8.67
C PRO A 367 3.10 41.10 8.59
N ASP A 368 3.04 42.44 8.45
CA ASP A 368 1.76 43.16 8.36
C ASP A 368 0.98 42.78 7.10
N LEU A 369 1.63 42.75 5.96
CA LEU A 369 1.02 42.27 4.71
C LEU A 369 0.52 40.84 4.85
N GLY A 370 1.33 39.97 5.49
CA GLY A 370 0.94 38.60 5.73
C GLY A 370 -0.25 38.44 6.67
N ARG A 371 -0.37 39.28 7.70
CA ARG A 371 -1.54 39.32 8.60
C ARG A 371 -2.79 39.79 7.87
N THR A 372 -2.67 40.84 7.07
CA THR A 372 -3.79 41.38 6.29
C THR A 372 -4.30 40.37 5.25
N LEU A 373 -3.41 39.69 4.53
CA LEU A 373 -3.83 38.63 3.58
C LEU A 373 -4.54 37.49 4.25
N ARG A 374 -4.08 37.04 5.42
CA ARG A 374 -4.79 36.02 6.21
C ARG A 374 -6.14 36.50 6.75
N ALA A 375 -6.25 37.78 7.14
CA ALA A 375 -7.52 38.34 7.58
C ALA A 375 -8.56 38.39 6.44
N ILE A 376 -8.11 38.76 5.21
CA ILE A 376 -8.94 38.72 4.00
C ILE A 376 -9.40 37.28 3.74
N GLU A 377 -8.46 36.33 3.71
CA GLU A 377 -8.72 34.92 3.46
C GLU A 377 -9.76 34.37 4.45
N ASN A 378 -9.56 34.58 5.74
CA ASN A 378 -10.49 34.12 6.78
C ASN A 378 -11.89 34.76 6.64
N ALA A 379 -11.97 36.07 6.41
CA ALA A 379 -13.25 36.76 6.26
C ALA A 379 -14.03 36.27 5.02
N ILE A 380 -13.34 35.95 3.92
CA ILE A 380 -13.98 35.38 2.72
C ILE A 380 -14.48 33.95 3.02
N VAL A 381 -13.67 33.13 3.66
CA VAL A 381 -14.03 31.74 4.02
C VAL A 381 -15.23 31.72 4.97
N ASP A 382 -15.27 32.62 5.95
CA ASP A 382 -16.41 32.73 6.89
C ASP A 382 -17.67 33.30 6.23
N GLY A 383 -17.53 33.89 5.01
CA GLY A 383 -18.64 34.52 4.28
C GLY A 383 -18.97 35.93 4.76
N GLU A 384 -18.07 36.53 5.53
CA GLU A 384 -18.19 37.91 6.03
C GLU A 384 -17.72 38.95 4.99
N LEU A 385 -16.92 38.52 4.03
CA LEU A 385 -16.34 39.34 2.97
C LEU A 385 -16.56 38.69 1.59
N ALA A 386 -17.11 39.46 0.64
CA ALA A 386 -17.24 39.02 -0.72
C ALA A 386 -15.86 38.96 -1.41
N ASN A 387 -15.66 37.97 -2.29
CA ASN A 387 -14.42 37.85 -3.04
C ASN A 387 -14.42 38.73 -4.29
N ASP A 388 -14.54 40.04 -4.09
CA ASP A 388 -14.42 41.06 -5.13
C ASP A 388 -13.47 42.19 -4.69
N GLU A 389 -12.97 42.93 -5.64
CA GLU A 389 -11.93 43.91 -5.42
C GLU A 389 -12.37 45.05 -4.52
N GLU A 390 -13.59 45.61 -4.75
CA GLU A 390 -14.14 46.77 -4.04
C GLU A 390 -14.32 46.40 -2.56
N SER A 391 -15.00 45.30 -2.29
CA SER A 391 -15.24 44.79 -0.93
C SER A 391 -13.94 44.52 -0.16
N ILE A 392 -12.95 43.88 -0.79
CA ILE A 392 -11.66 43.58 -0.16
C ILE A 392 -10.88 44.86 0.13
N MET A 393 -10.84 45.82 -0.80
CA MET A 393 -10.11 47.06 -0.60
C MET A 393 -10.73 47.92 0.51
N ALA A 394 -12.06 47.97 0.58
CA ALA A 394 -12.78 48.66 1.67
C ALA A 394 -12.50 47.98 3.06
N PHE A 395 -12.54 46.65 3.13
CA PHE A 395 -12.21 45.90 4.31
C PHE A 395 -10.79 46.21 4.84
N VAL A 396 -9.80 46.22 3.94
CA VAL A 396 -8.40 46.50 4.30
C VAL A 396 -8.22 47.94 4.76
N GLN A 397 -8.93 48.93 4.14
CA GLN A 397 -8.88 50.33 4.55
C GLN A 397 -9.48 50.51 5.97
N ALA A 398 -10.57 49.83 6.27
CA ALA A 398 -11.17 49.85 7.62
C ALA A 398 -10.21 49.30 8.65
N MET A 399 -9.51 48.18 8.38
CA MET A 399 -8.50 47.59 9.27
C MET A 399 -7.31 48.52 9.57
N LYS A 400 -6.98 49.45 8.68
CA LYS A 400 -5.85 50.41 8.87
C LYS A 400 -6.23 51.60 9.76
N GLN A 401 -7.53 51.86 9.96
CA GLN A 401 -8.04 53.01 10.75
C GLN A 401 -8.17 52.68 12.21
N VAL A 402 -8.09 51.42 12.60
CA VAL A 402 -8.09 50.85 13.95
C VAL A 402 -6.66 50.58 14.42
#